data_6c74a26c8b57e950b5dfdcee0baa1c5b
#
_entry.id   6c74a26c8b57e950b5dfdcee0baa1c5b
#
_cell.length_a   1.000
_cell.length_b   1.000
_cell.length_c   1.000
_cell.angle_alpha   90.00
_cell.angle_beta   90.00
_cell.angle_gamma   90.00
#
_symmetry.space_group_name_H-M   'P 1'
#
loop_
_entity.id
_entity.type
_entity.pdbx_description
1 polymer ?
#
loop_
_entity_poly.entity_id
_entity_poly.type
_entity_poly.pdbx_seq_one_letter_code
_entity_poly.pdbx_strand_id
1 'polypeptide(L)'
;MAARYIHIATGARPATLGIPGEDLVTTSTGFLELESLPPRIAFIGGGFISFEFAQIARRAGAREVTILHRGPRPLVRFDPDLVDLVVARTREIGVDVRLDHCVDSVERTGDGLRVGVTAPSGPGTVDADLVIHGAGRVPAVDDLDLEAGGVDVGPRGIQVLPSMRSVSNPAVFAAGDCAETGAPPLTPVSAFEGRVAAKNLLAGRDEREVSYPPIPSVLFTIPPLASVGLLETEAEEQGLDLDVHYRKTGGWYSSLRVAESCTAFKILVEKGTKRVVGAHLLGPGAEEQVNVLSAAMAAGADAHQIKSMVFAYPSYSSDLAYMV
;
A
#
# COMPACT_ATOMS: atom_id res chain seq x y z
N MET A 1 33.14 -3.15 -17.95
CA MET A 1 32.40 -4.43 -18.08
C MET A 1 31.60 -4.34 -19.37
N ALA A 2 31.59 -5.38 -20.20
CA ALA A 2 30.76 -5.42 -21.41
C ALA A 2 29.62 -6.42 -21.17
N ALA A 3 28.39 -6.05 -21.43
CA ALA A 3 27.21 -6.90 -21.33
C ALA A 3 26.36 -6.79 -22.59
N ARG A 4 25.70 -7.87 -22.98
CA ARG A 4 24.76 -7.88 -24.09
C ARG A 4 23.42 -7.22 -23.72
N TYR A 5 23.00 -7.45 -22.50
CA TYR A 5 21.77 -6.90 -21.92
C TYR A 5 22.02 -6.41 -20.50
N ILE A 6 21.22 -5.45 -20.07
CA ILE A 6 21.22 -4.90 -18.72
C ILE A 6 19.80 -5.07 -18.15
N HIS A 7 19.70 -5.54 -16.92
CA HIS A 7 18.44 -5.57 -16.18
C HIS A 7 18.56 -4.63 -14.97
N ILE A 8 17.68 -3.62 -14.92
CA ILE A 8 17.59 -2.64 -13.85
C ILE A 8 16.49 -3.08 -12.88
N ALA A 9 16.83 -3.27 -11.61
CA ALA A 9 15.95 -3.71 -10.54
C ALA A 9 16.28 -3.00 -9.23
N THR A 10 16.49 -1.68 -9.30
CA THR A 10 16.95 -0.85 -8.17
C THR A 10 15.85 -0.50 -7.18
N GLY A 11 14.59 -0.82 -7.51
CA GLY A 11 13.46 -0.61 -6.62
C GLY A 11 13.10 0.86 -6.44
N ALA A 12 12.66 1.22 -5.23
CA ALA A 12 12.25 2.56 -4.88
C ALA A 12 12.99 3.06 -3.62
N ARG A 13 13.14 4.38 -3.51
CA ARG A 13 13.66 5.11 -2.35
C ARG A 13 12.59 6.01 -1.74
N PRO A 14 12.74 6.49 -0.49
CA PRO A 14 11.88 7.53 0.06
C PRO A 14 11.87 8.75 -0.87
N ALA A 15 10.71 9.35 -1.06
CA ALA A 15 10.58 10.60 -1.79
C ALA A 15 11.24 11.74 -1.00
N THR A 16 11.79 12.73 -1.69
CA THR A 16 12.28 13.94 -1.05
C THR A 16 11.10 14.71 -0.47
N LEU A 17 11.21 15.17 0.78
CA LEU A 17 10.18 15.99 1.43
C LEU A 17 10.24 17.44 0.96
N GLY A 18 11.45 17.92 0.63
CA GLY A 18 11.69 19.30 0.20
C GLY A 18 11.46 20.34 1.29
N ILE A 19 11.65 19.97 2.54
CA ILE A 19 11.45 20.83 3.71
C ILE A 19 12.77 21.07 4.45
N PRO A 20 12.95 22.22 5.13
CA PRO A 20 14.07 22.44 6.05
C PRO A 20 14.14 21.34 7.12
N GLY A 21 15.33 20.78 7.36
CA GLY A 21 15.57 19.73 8.34
C GLY A 21 15.13 18.33 7.89
N GLU A 22 14.95 18.09 6.61
CA GLU A 22 14.66 16.76 6.05
C GLU A 22 15.73 15.71 6.44
N ASP A 23 16.98 16.13 6.58
CA ASP A 23 18.11 15.31 7.01
C ASP A 23 17.99 14.77 8.46
N LEU A 24 17.09 15.35 9.25
CA LEU A 24 16.74 14.88 10.60
C LEU A 24 15.67 13.80 10.62
N VAL A 25 15.07 13.51 9.46
CA VAL A 25 13.96 12.55 9.35
C VAL A 25 14.49 11.15 9.08
N THR A 26 14.07 10.20 9.89
CA THR A 26 14.44 8.78 9.78
C THR A 26 13.55 8.07 8.77
N THR A 27 14.11 7.14 7.99
CA THR A 27 13.35 6.30 7.06
C THR A 27 12.74 5.08 7.75
N SER A 28 11.89 4.35 7.02
CA SER A 28 11.36 3.05 7.49
C SER A 28 12.46 2.04 7.82
N THR A 29 13.57 2.04 7.08
CA THR A 29 14.72 1.19 7.36
C THR A 29 15.34 1.55 8.71
N GLY A 30 15.62 2.82 8.96
CA GLY A 30 16.17 3.26 10.25
C GLY A 30 15.22 2.99 11.43
N PHE A 31 13.89 3.05 11.22
CA PHE A 31 12.93 2.66 12.26
C PHE A 31 13.03 1.18 12.63
N LEU A 32 13.19 0.30 11.63
CA LEU A 32 13.31 -1.15 11.87
C LEU A 32 14.65 -1.56 12.51
N GLU A 33 15.67 -0.70 12.43
CA GLU A 33 17.00 -0.92 12.99
C GLU A 33 17.16 -0.30 14.39
N LEU A 34 16.10 0.29 14.98
CA LEU A 34 16.15 0.87 16.31
C LEU A 34 16.44 -0.19 17.38
N GLU A 35 17.45 0.05 18.21
CA GLU A 35 17.74 -0.79 19.38
C GLU A 35 16.70 -0.56 20.51
N SER A 36 16.14 0.63 20.60
CA SER A 36 15.12 1.00 21.58
C SER A 36 14.14 2.01 20.99
N LEU A 37 12.89 1.94 21.42
CA LEU A 37 11.83 2.79 20.94
C LEU A 37 11.78 4.10 21.76
N PRO A 38 11.94 5.28 21.13
CA PRO A 38 11.81 6.54 21.83
C PRO A 38 10.35 6.82 22.25
N PRO A 39 10.14 7.62 23.31
CA PRO A 39 8.81 7.83 23.87
C PRO A 39 7.88 8.67 22.97
N ARG A 40 8.42 9.62 22.16
CA ARG A 40 7.62 10.50 21.30
C ARG A 40 8.02 10.32 19.85
N ILE A 41 7.09 9.85 19.02
CA ILE A 41 7.37 9.56 17.60
C ILE A 41 6.34 10.27 16.72
N ALA A 42 6.82 11.02 15.71
CA ALA A 42 5.99 11.61 14.70
C ALA A 42 6.22 10.94 13.32
N PHE A 43 5.15 10.66 12.61
CA PHE A 43 5.18 10.12 11.25
C PHE A 43 4.71 11.19 10.25
N ILE A 44 5.49 11.44 9.22
CA ILE A 44 5.14 12.36 8.12
C ILE A 44 4.51 11.55 6.99
N GLY A 45 3.24 11.84 6.68
CA GLY A 45 2.48 11.17 5.63
C GLY A 45 1.44 10.19 6.17
N GLY A 46 0.37 9.96 5.42
CA GLY A 46 -0.75 9.07 5.76
C GLY A 46 -0.76 7.79 4.92
N GLY A 47 0.43 7.26 4.58
CA GLY A 47 0.59 6.03 3.84
C GLY A 47 0.69 4.78 4.74
N PHE A 48 0.89 3.62 4.11
CA PHE A 48 0.98 2.32 4.79
C PHE A 48 2.10 2.30 5.85
N ILE A 49 3.29 2.86 5.54
CA ILE A 49 4.42 2.94 6.49
C ILE A 49 4.00 3.62 7.78
N SER A 50 3.32 4.77 7.68
CA SER A 50 2.91 5.53 8.87
C SER A 50 1.90 4.76 9.72
N PHE A 51 0.88 4.15 9.10
CA PHE A 51 -0.16 3.44 9.84
C PHE A 51 0.33 2.14 10.48
N GLU A 52 1.13 1.36 9.76
CA GLU A 52 1.70 0.13 10.28
C GLU A 52 2.67 0.41 11.43
N PHE A 53 3.63 1.30 11.21
CA PHE A 53 4.67 1.58 12.19
C PHE A 53 4.18 2.39 13.40
N ALA A 54 3.21 3.29 13.21
CA ALA A 54 2.59 3.98 14.33
C ALA A 54 1.84 3.02 15.26
N GLN A 55 1.12 2.04 14.70
CA GLN A 55 0.47 1.02 15.49
C GLN A 55 1.49 0.11 16.20
N ILE A 56 2.59 -0.27 15.54
CA ILE A 56 3.69 -1.03 16.15
C ILE A 56 4.28 -0.20 17.30
N ALA A 57 4.67 1.04 17.05
CA ALA A 57 5.29 1.93 18.03
C ALA A 57 4.38 2.10 19.27
N ARG A 58 3.10 2.37 19.05
CA ARG A 58 2.14 2.56 20.14
C ARG A 58 1.94 1.31 20.97
N ARG A 59 1.82 0.15 20.33
CA ARG A 59 1.67 -1.16 20.99
C ARG A 59 2.95 -1.60 21.70
N ALA A 60 4.11 -1.22 21.20
CA ALA A 60 5.41 -1.46 21.81
C ALA A 60 5.75 -0.50 22.97
N GLY A 61 4.88 0.46 23.29
CA GLY A 61 4.99 1.29 24.51
C GLY A 61 5.43 2.73 24.28
N ALA A 62 5.56 3.23 23.05
CA ALA A 62 5.74 4.66 22.79
C ALA A 62 4.57 5.45 23.42
N ARG A 63 4.89 6.54 24.17
CA ARG A 63 3.88 7.29 24.92
C ARG A 63 3.03 8.17 24.02
N GLU A 64 3.69 8.86 23.09
CA GLU A 64 3.09 9.80 22.16
C GLU A 64 3.46 9.39 20.74
N VAL A 65 2.46 9.04 19.96
CA VAL A 65 2.63 8.68 18.54
C VAL A 65 1.68 9.51 17.72
N THR A 66 2.22 10.29 16.80
CA THR A 66 1.45 11.21 15.95
C THR A 66 1.66 10.87 14.48
N ILE A 67 0.59 10.82 13.69
CA ILE A 67 0.62 10.78 12.23
C ILE A 67 0.18 12.15 11.71
N LEU A 68 1.02 12.80 10.90
CA LEU A 68 0.76 14.09 10.27
C LEU A 68 0.51 13.86 8.77
N HIS A 69 -0.70 14.08 8.31
CA HIS A 69 -1.08 13.87 6.91
C HIS A 69 -1.66 15.15 6.31
N ARG A 70 -1.09 15.57 5.16
CA ARG A 70 -1.43 16.84 4.50
C ARG A 70 -2.84 16.90 3.90
N GLY A 71 -3.45 15.75 3.60
CA GLY A 71 -4.76 15.69 2.98
C GLY A 71 -5.87 15.28 3.94
N PRO A 72 -7.13 15.40 3.50
CA PRO A 72 -8.30 15.04 4.32
C PRO A 72 -8.48 13.53 4.49
N ARG A 73 -7.86 12.71 3.62
CA ARG A 73 -8.00 11.24 3.65
C ARG A 73 -6.66 10.54 3.46
N PRO A 74 -6.24 9.68 4.39
CA PRO A 74 -5.05 8.86 4.26
C PRO A 74 -5.37 7.58 3.47
N LEU A 75 -4.35 6.76 3.20
CA LEU A 75 -4.48 5.41 2.64
C LEU A 75 -5.31 5.35 1.34
N VAL A 76 -5.15 6.33 0.46
CA VAL A 76 -6.00 6.59 -0.72
C VAL A 76 -6.14 5.43 -1.71
N ARG A 77 -5.33 4.37 -1.58
CA ARG A 77 -5.43 3.15 -2.41
C ARG A 77 -6.37 2.09 -1.83
N PHE A 78 -6.95 2.33 -0.66
CA PHE A 78 -7.89 1.43 0.00
C PHE A 78 -9.29 2.04 0.02
N ASP A 79 -10.28 1.18 0.19
CA ASP A 79 -11.68 1.61 0.26
C ASP A 79 -11.91 2.63 1.39
N PRO A 80 -12.53 3.78 1.09
CA PRO A 80 -12.67 4.89 2.03
C PRO A 80 -13.45 4.54 3.30
N ASP A 81 -14.51 3.73 3.21
CA ASP A 81 -15.32 3.37 4.38
C ASP A 81 -14.53 2.48 5.36
N LEU A 82 -13.70 1.59 4.81
CA LEU A 82 -12.83 0.74 5.62
C LEU A 82 -11.63 1.51 6.17
N VAL A 83 -11.09 2.48 5.41
CA VAL A 83 -10.05 3.40 5.88
C VAL A 83 -10.54 4.22 7.07
N ASP A 84 -11.77 4.71 7.06
CA ASP A 84 -12.35 5.45 8.19
C ASP A 84 -12.39 4.60 9.47
N LEU A 85 -12.67 3.30 9.35
CA LEU A 85 -12.62 2.37 10.48
C LEU A 85 -11.18 2.14 10.97
N VAL A 86 -10.19 2.03 10.06
CA VAL A 86 -8.77 1.91 10.42
C VAL A 86 -8.29 3.17 11.13
N VAL A 87 -8.65 4.36 10.65
CA VAL A 87 -8.31 5.64 11.29
C VAL A 87 -8.93 5.71 12.69
N ALA A 88 -10.21 5.36 12.85
CA ALA A 88 -10.88 5.33 14.14
C ALA A 88 -10.18 4.36 15.12
N ARG A 89 -9.86 3.15 14.66
CA ARG A 89 -9.12 2.15 15.47
C ARG A 89 -7.72 2.65 15.84
N THR A 90 -7.02 3.30 14.92
CA THR A 90 -5.68 3.85 15.16
C THR A 90 -5.72 4.93 16.24
N ARG A 91 -6.76 5.78 16.23
CA ARG A 91 -6.99 6.77 17.29
C ARG A 91 -7.39 6.12 18.63
N GLU A 92 -8.22 5.09 18.60
CA GLU A 92 -8.67 4.35 19.80
C GLU A 92 -7.49 3.72 20.57
N ILE A 93 -6.48 3.21 19.88
CA ILE A 93 -5.26 2.69 20.53
C ILE A 93 -4.30 3.77 21.01
N GLY A 94 -4.64 5.05 20.83
CA GLY A 94 -3.90 6.19 21.35
C GLY A 94 -2.85 6.78 20.41
N VAL A 95 -2.99 6.59 19.10
CA VAL A 95 -2.23 7.32 18.08
C VAL A 95 -3.00 8.59 17.69
N ASP A 96 -2.34 9.75 17.74
CA ASP A 96 -2.90 11.02 17.30
C ASP A 96 -2.80 11.14 15.77
N VAL A 97 -3.91 10.90 15.07
CA VAL A 97 -3.97 11.00 13.61
C VAL A 97 -4.52 12.36 13.21
N ARG A 98 -3.63 13.23 12.71
CA ARG A 98 -3.94 14.59 12.26
C ARG A 98 -4.00 14.65 10.74
N LEU A 99 -5.21 14.80 10.23
CA LEU A 99 -5.47 15.04 8.81
C LEU A 99 -5.45 16.54 8.52
N ASP A 100 -5.23 16.91 7.26
CA ASP A 100 -5.10 18.31 6.82
C ASP A 100 -3.95 19.08 7.55
N HIS A 101 -2.89 18.37 7.92
CA HIS A 101 -1.70 18.90 8.54
C HIS A 101 -0.50 18.71 7.60
N CYS A 102 -0.05 19.80 6.98
CA CYS A 102 1.15 19.84 6.16
C CYS A 102 2.37 20.04 7.05
N VAL A 103 3.38 19.22 6.92
CA VAL A 103 4.66 19.41 7.60
C VAL A 103 5.50 20.38 6.79
N ASP A 104 6.00 21.44 7.44
CA ASP A 104 6.72 22.53 6.80
C ASP A 104 8.23 22.52 7.14
N SER A 105 8.61 22.01 8.31
CA SER A 105 10.00 21.93 8.77
C SER A 105 10.21 20.89 9.85
N VAL A 106 11.46 20.45 10.04
CA VAL A 106 11.90 19.70 11.21
C VAL A 106 13.14 20.38 11.78
N GLU A 107 13.14 20.67 13.06
CA GLU A 107 14.24 21.38 13.72
C GLU A 107 14.73 20.60 14.95
N ARG A 108 16.04 20.67 15.21
CA ARG A 108 16.63 20.11 16.43
C ARG A 108 16.41 21.08 17.59
N THR A 109 15.92 20.57 18.70
CA THR A 109 15.76 21.32 19.96
C THR A 109 16.66 20.76 21.06
N GLY A 110 16.70 21.40 22.23
CA GLY A 110 17.43 20.85 23.39
C GLY A 110 16.91 19.48 23.85
N ASP A 111 15.61 19.22 23.63
CA ASP A 111 14.89 18.04 24.14
C ASP A 111 14.43 17.07 23.03
N GLY A 112 14.97 17.18 21.81
CA GLY A 112 14.60 16.32 20.70
C GLY A 112 14.42 17.06 19.39
N LEU A 113 13.32 16.82 18.71
CA LEU A 113 12.95 17.40 17.42
C LEU A 113 11.63 18.18 17.55
N ARG A 114 11.50 19.25 16.79
CA ARG A 114 10.26 20.01 16.63
C ARG A 114 9.84 19.97 15.18
N VAL A 115 8.63 19.50 14.92
CA VAL A 115 8.01 19.45 13.59
C VAL A 115 7.09 20.66 13.45
N GLY A 116 7.41 21.56 12.52
CA GLY A 116 6.54 22.66 12.13
C GLY A 116 5.44 22.17 11.21
N VAL A 117 4.21 22.59 11.45
CA VAL A 117 3.04 22.17 10.66
C VAL A 117 2.14 23.35 10.34
N THR A 118 1.54 23.33 9.15
CA THR A 118 0.40 24.17 8.78
C THR A 118 -0.87 23.32 8.77
N ALA A 119 -1.87 23.76 9.54
CA ALA A 119 -3.17 23.12 9.67
C ALA A 119 -4.30 24.10 9.32
N PRO A 120 -5.56 23.66 9.14
CA PRO A 120 -6.70 24.55 8.90
C PRO A 120 -6.90 25.62 9.99
N SER A 121 -6.46 25.33 11.22
CA SER A 121 -6.47 26.26 12.36
C SER A 121 -5.30 27.24 12.37
N GLY A 122 -4.37 27.17 11.43
CA GLY A 122 -3.15 27.93 11.34
C GLY A 122 -1.89 27.13 11.64
N PRO A 123 -0.72 27.81 11.71
CA PRO A 123 0.56 27.16 12.00
C PRO A 123 0.61 26.61 13.42
N GLY A 124 1.31 25.49 13.58
CA GLY A 124 1.51 24.82 14.86
C GLY A 124 2.80 24.02 14.90
N THR A 125 3.04 23.34 16.01
CA THR A 125 4.21 22.46 16.16
C THR A 125 3.87 21.14 16.84
N VAL A 126 4.70 20.11 16.58
CA VAL A 126 4.67 18.82 17.27
C VAL A 126 6.09 18.51 17.74
N ASP A 127 6.27 18.31 19.04
CA ASP A 127 7.56 17.87 19.58
C ASP A 127 7.67 16.34 19.51
N ALA A 128 8.82 15.82 19.10
CA ALA A 128 9.11 14.41 18.95
C ALA A 128 10.57 14.08 19.32
N ASP A 129 10.84 12.83 19.67
CA ASP A 129 12.20 12.33 19.84
C ASP A 129 12.71 11.69 18.53
N LEU A 130 11.77 11.25 17.68
CA LEU A 130 12.03 10.68 16.38
C LEU A 130 10.95 11.08 15.39
N VAL A 131 11.36 11.44 14.18
CA VAL A 131 10.46 11.76 13.06
C VAL A 131 10.70 10.75 11.94
N ILE A 132 9.64 10.10 11.47
CA ILE A 132 9.70 9.02 10.48
C ILE A 132 9.09 9.47 9.15
N HIS A 133 9.79 9.18 8.06
CA HIS A 133 9.33 9.41 6.70
C HIS A 133 8.33 8.33 6.25
N GLY A 134 7.07 8.72 6.09
CA GLY A 134 5.98 7.92 5.51
C GLY A 134 5.23 8.63 4.37
N ALA A 135 5.85 9.67 3.76
CA ALA A 135 5.21 10.53 2.76
C ALA A 135 5.38 10.06 1.31
N GLY A 136 5.72 8.80 1.10
CA GLY A 136 5.78 8.17 -0.21
C GLY A 136 7.17 7.70 -0.61
N ARG A 137 7.21 6.97 -1.73
CA ARG A 137 8.43 6.41 -2.33
C ARG A 137 8.43 6.73 -3.82
N VAL A 138 9.62 6.88 -4.37
CA VAL A 138 9.87 7.15 -5.79
C VAL A 138 10.86 6.13 -6.35
N PRO A 139 10.87 5.87 -7.67
CA PRO A 139 11.85 4.99 -8.31
C PRO A 139 13.28 5.38 -7.93
N ALA A 140 14.13 4.40 -7.60
CA ALA A 140 15.53 4.62 -7.27
C ALA A 140 16.39 4.52 -8.54
N VAL A 141 16.36 5.56 -9.39
CA VAL A 141 16.98 5.57 -10.71
C VAL A 141 17.94 6.75 -10.94
N ASP A 142 18.02 7.69 -10.00
CA ASP A 142 18.74 8.96 -10.18
C ASP A 142 20.26 8.78 -10.40
N ASP A 143 20.85 7.76 -9.77
CA ASP A 143 22.31 7.52 -9.82
C ASP A 143 22.75 6.62 -10.99
N LEU A 144 21.85 6.31 -11.94
CA LEU A 144 22.11 5.34 -13.01
C LEU A 144 22.58 5.96 -14.34
N ASP A 145 22.61 7.30 -14.44
CA ASP A 145 22.95 8.03 -15.68
C ASP A 145 22.19 7.46 -16.92
N LEU A 146 20.89 7.31 -16.77
CA LEU A 146 20.03 6.64 -17.76
C LEU A 146 19.97 7.38 -19.09
N GLU A 147 20.13 8.69 -19.09
CA GLU A 147 20.20 9.53 -20.30
C GLU A 147 21.42 9.13 -21.16
N ALA A 148 22.60 8.94 -20.56
CA ALA A 148 23.78 8.46 -21.26
C ALA A 148 23.61 7.04 -21.82
N GLY A 149 22.76 6.23 -21.18
CA GLY A 149 22.35 4.92 -21.65
C GLY A 149 21.24 4.93 -22.69
N GLY A 150 20.68 6.08 -23.06
CA GLY A 150 19.54 6.20 -23.96
C GLY A 150 18.27 5.51 -23.43
N VAL A 151 18.04 5.60 -22.11
CA VAL A 151 16.91 4.97 -21.42
C VAL A 151 15.93 6.05 -20.97
N ASP A 152 14.71 6.01 -21.48
CA ASP A 152 13.66 6.96 -21.13
C ASP A 152 13.08 6.68 -19.74
N VAL A 153 12.92 7.76 -18.96
CA VAL A 153 12.38 7.75 -17.63
C VAL A 153 11.16 8.66 -17.55
N GLY A 154 10.04 8.11 -17.10
CA GLY A 154 8.84 8.86 -16.78
C GLY A 154 8.73 9.19 -15.29
N PRO A 155 7.65 9.86 -14.88
CA PRO A 155 7.42 10.23 -13.48
C PRO A 155 7.33 9.03 -12.50
N ARG A 156 7.05 7.84 -13.02
CA ARG A 156 6.87 6.60 -12.23
C ARG A 156 7.97 5.57 -12.46
N GLY A 157 9.07 5.93 -13.14
CA GLY A 157 10.21 5.07 -13.37
C GLY A 157 10.60 4.89 -14.83
N ILE A 158 11.42 3.89 -15.08
CA ILE A 158 11.89 3.55 -16.43
C ILE A 158 10.70 3.12 -17.29
N GLN A 159 10.51 3.74 -18.43
CA GLN A 159 9.44 3.40 -19.36
C GLN A 159 9.72 2.06 -20.04
N VAL A 160 8.80 1.12 -19.87
CA VAL A 160 8.93 -0.25 -20.40
C VAL A 160 7.74 -0.67 -21.23
N LEU A 161 8.00 -1.55 -22.18
CA LEU A 161 6.98 -2.31 -22.91
C LEU A 161 6.39 -3.39 -21.99
N PRO A 162 5.24 -4.01 -22.34
CA PRO A 162 4.71 -5.16 -21.61
C PRO A 162 5.69 -6.34 -21.47
N SER A 163 6.70 -6.41 -22.32
CA SER A 163 7.81 -7.37 -22.25
C SER A 163 8.86 -7.05 -21.18
N MET A 164 8.70 -5.94 -20.44
CA MET A 164 9.68 -5.39 -19.48
C MET A 164 10.95 -4.87 -20.14
N ARG A 165 10.99 -4.73 -21.45
CA ARG A 165 12.07 -4.08 -22.19
C ARG A 165 11.86 -2.57 -22.19
N SER A 166 12.95 -1.79 -22.06
CA SER A 166 12.90 -0.35 -22.22
C SER A 166 12.31 0.05 -23.60
N VAL A 167 11.47 1.07 -23.60
CA VAL A 167 10.86 1.60 -24.84
C VAL A 167 11.88 2.23 -25.77
N SER A 168 12.99 2.77 -25.23
CA SER A 168 14.02 3.52 -25.94
C SER A 168 15.32 2.77 -26.18
N ASN A 169 15.67 1.79 -25.31
CA ASN A 169 16.90 1.02 -25.46
C ASN A 169 16.61 -0.49 -25.45
N PRO A 170 16.72 -1.19 -26.62
CA PRO A 170 16.37 -2.61 -26.73
C PRO A 170 17.32 -3.56 -25.96
N ALA A 171 18.48 -3.07 -25.50
CA ALA A 171 19.41 -3.85 -24.68
C ALA A 171 19.09 -3.75 -23.19
N VAL A 172 18.13 -2.92 -22.76
CA VAL A 172 17.79 -2.67 -21.37
C VAL A 172 16.43 -3.23 -21.02
N PHE A 173 16.34 -3.87 -19.87
CA PHE A 173 15.11 -4.32 -19.22
C PHE A 173 15.00 -3.67 -17.85
N ALA A 174 13.78 -3.39 -17.39
CA ALA A 174 13.53 -2.95 -16.01
C ALA A 174 12.27 -3.61 -15.44
N ALA A 175 12.27 -3.89 -14.14
CA ALA A 175 11.15 -4.51 -13.46
C ALA A 175 11.07 -4.10 -11.98
N GLY A 176 9.90 -4.20 -11.39
CA GLY A 176 9.61 -3.79 -10.01
C GLY A 176 9.49 -2.28 -9.87
N ASP A 177 9.65 -1.77 -8.64
CA ASP A 177 9.33 -0.39 -8.27
C ASP A 177 10.13 0.68 -9.05
N CYS A 178 11.19 0.31 -9.76
CA CYS A 178 11.94 1.23 -10.63
C CYS A 178 11.37 1.36 -12.05
N ALA A 179 10.40 0.50 -12.44
CA ALA A 179 9.81 0.47 -13.77
C ALA A 179 8.39 1.05 -13.78
N GLU A 180 8.05 1.78 -14.85
CA GLU A 180 6.72 2.37 -15.05
C GLU A 180 5.78 1.36 -15.73
N THR A 181 5.22 0.42 -14.94
CA THR A 181 4.37 -0.67 -15.44
C THR A 181 2.88 -0.41 -15.25
N GLY A 182 2.50 0.58 -14.42
CA GLY A 182 1.12 0.83 -14.03
C GLY A 182 0.60 -0.09 -12.92
N ALA A 183 1.31 -1.17 -12.59
CA ALA A 183 0.97 -2.05 -11.48
C ALA A 183 1.38 -1.44 -10.12
N PRO A 184 0.76 -1.86 -8.99
CA PRO A 184 1.17 -1.38 -7.68
C PRO A 184 2.58 -1.86 -7.32
N PRO A 185 3.41 -1.00 -6.64
CA PRO A 185 4.76 -1.36 -6.24
C PRO A 185 4.73 -2.33 -5.05
N LEU A 186 4.63 -3.61 -5.34
CA LEU A 186 4.53 -4.71 -4.38
C LEU A 186 5.56 -5.79 -4.70
N THR A 187 6.15 -6.40 -3.68
CA THR A 187 7.15 -7.47 -3.83
C THR A 187 6.68 -8.61 -4.76
N PRO A 188 5.46 -9.15 -4.65
CA PRO A 188 5.01 -10.21 -5.58
C PRO A 188 4.87 -9.72 -7.02
N VAL A 189 4.52 -8.45 -7.25
CA VAL A 189 4.47 -7.83 -8.57
C VAL A 189 5.87 -7.72 -9.16
N SER A 190 6.82 -7.18 -8.40
CA SER A 190 8.22 -7.08 -8.82
C SER A 190 8.81 -8.44 -9.18
N ALA A 191 8.50 -9.49 -8.41
CA ALA A 191 8.93 -10.86 -8.71
C ALA A 191 8.25 -11.44 -9.97
N PHE A 192 6.99 -11.08 -10.22
CA PHE A 192 6.26 -11.49 -11.44
C PHE A 192 6.86 -10.84 -12.68
N GLU A 193 7.07 -9.52 -12.66
CA GLU A 193 7.69 -8.74 -13.73
C GLU A 193 9.14 -9.19 -14.00
N GLY A 194 9.94 -9.37 -12.94
CA GLY A 194 11.32 -9.86 -13.04
C GLY A 194 11.43 -11.21 -13.73
N ARG A 195 10.45 -12.12 -13.55
CA ARG A 195 10.40 -13.39 -14.28
C ARG A 195 10.14 -13.19 -15.77
N VAL A 196 9.30 -12.23 -16.16
CA VAL A 196 9.06 -11.91 -17.58
C VAL A 196 10.31 -11.29 -18.20
N ALA A 197 10.90 -10.29 -17.53
CA ALA A 197 12.16 -9.67 -17.95
C ALA A 197 13.27 -10.71 -18.16
N ALA A 198 13.48 -11.59 -17.18
CA ALA A 198 14.51 -12.63 -17.25
C ALA A 198 14.30 -13.60 -18.43
N LYS A 199 13.07 -14.04 -18.69
CA LYS A 199 12.75 -14.92 -19.83
C LYS A 199 13.07 -14.24 -21.17
N ASN A 200 12.64 -13.00 -21.35
CA ASN A 200 12.87 -12.24 -22.56
C ASN A 200 14.36 -11.91 -22.77
N LEU A 201 15.07 -11.57 -21.71
CA LEU A 201 16.50 -11.32 -21.73
C LEU A 201 17.27 -12.58 -22.16
N LEU A 202 16.94 -13.74 -21.61
CA LEU A 202 17.58 -15.03 -21.97
C LEU A 202 17.25 -15.45 -23.41
N ALA A 203 16.02 -15.19 -23.86
CA ALA A 203 15.61 -15.49 -25.23
C ALA A 203 16.23 -14.53 -26.27
N GLY A 204 16.67 -13.33 -25.82
CA GLY A 204 17.16 -12.25 -26.69
C GLY A 204 16.06 -11.60 -27.55
N ARG A 205 14.80 -11.85 -27.25
CA ARG A 205 13.60 -11.32 -27.92
C ARG A 205 12.42 -11.26 -26.94
N ASP A 206 11.36 -10.55 -27.32
CA ASP A 206 10.14 -10.43 -26.54
C ASP A 206 9.23 -11.67 -26.77
N GLU A 207 9.42 -12.71 -25.94
CA GLU A 207 8.61 -13.94 -25.97
C GLU A 207 7.43 -13.90 -25.01
N ARG A 208 7.50 -13.06 -23.99
CA ARG A 208 6.52 -12.94 -22.92
C ARG A 208 6.15 -11.51 -22.65
N GLU A 209 4.88 -11.30 -22.35
CA GLU A 209 4.36 -10.03 -21.88
C GLU A 209 3.72 -10.23 -20.51
N VAL A 210 3.70 -9.16 -19.71
CA VAL A 210 2.97 -9.18 -18.45
C VAL A 210 1.48 -9.09 -18.73
N SER A 211 0.73 -9.97 -18.05
CA SER A 211 -0.72 -9.88 -17.94
C SER A 211 -1.04 -10.08 -16.46
N TYR A 212 -1.39 -8.99 -15.79
CA TYR A 212 -1.59 -9.03 -14.35
C TYR A 212 -2.92 -9.70 -14.00
N PRO A 213 -2.91 -10.74 -13.15
CA PRO A 213 -4.13 -11.21 -12.49
C PRO A 213 -4.62 -10.14 -11.50
N PRO A 214 -5.81 -10.29 -10.90
CA PRO A 214 -6.20 -9.46 -9.77
C PRO A 214 -5.12 -9.47 -8.69
N ILE A 215 -4.56 -8.29 -8.37
CA ILE A 215 -3.43 -8.14 -7.45
C ILE A 215 -3.96 -7.76 -6.06
N PRO A 216 -3.83 -8.64 -5.05
CA PRO A 216 -4.21 -8.29 -3.69
C PRO A 216 -3.17 -7.37 -3.04
N SER A 217 -3.65 -6.44 -2.23
CA SER A 217 -2.84 -5.55 -1.39
C SER A 217 -3.28 -5.64 0.06
N VAL A 218 -2.34 -5.57 0.98
CA VAL A 218 -2.61 -5.64 2.42
C VAL A 218 -1.90 -4.50 3.14
N LEU A 219 -2.62 -3.87 4.05
CA LEU A 219 -2.11 -2.98 5.08
C LEU A 219 -2.07 -3.76 6.39
N PHE A 220 -0.89 -3.98 6.94
CA PHE A 220 -0.68 -4.79 8.15
C PHE A 220 -0.88 -4.01 9.45
N THR A 221 -2.00 -3.29 9.52
CA THR A 221 -2.51 -2.78 10.80
C THR A 221 -3.11 -3.91 11.65
N ILE A 222 -3.54 -3.63 12.87
CA ILE A 222 -4.26 -4.57 13.71
C ILE A 222 -5.64 -3.99 14.04
N PRO A 223 -6.69 -4.56 13.39
CA PRO A 223 -6.69 -5.64 12.42
C PRO A 223 -6.16 -5.21 11.04
N PRO A 224 -5.76 -6.16 10.17
CA PRO A 224 -5.30 -5.86 8.81
C PRO A 224 -6.46 -5.41 7.90
N LEU A 225 -6.12 -4.52 6.95
CA LEU A 225 -6.98 -4.11 5.85
C LEU A 225 -6.45 -4.66 4.53
N ALA A 226 -7.26 -5.42 3.82
CA ALA A 226 -6.89 -6.05 2.55
C ALA A 226 -7.83 -5.59 1.42
N SER A 227 -7.30 -5.56 0.20
CA SER A 227 -8.04 -5.10 -0.98
C SER A 227 -7.59 -5.85 -2.23
N VAL A 228 -8.52 -6.17 -3.13
CA VAL A 228 -8.25 -6.68 -4.47
C VAL A 228 -9.30 -6.16 -5.45
N GLY A 229 -8.89 -5.86 -6.67
CA GLY A 229 -9.78 -5.31 -7.70
C GLY A 229 -10.01 -3.81 -7.56
N LEU A 230 -11.15 -3.34 -8.07
CA LEU A 230 -11.49 -1.92 -8.18
C LEU A 230 -12.03 -1.35 -6.86
N LEU A 231 -11.73 -0.08 -6.60
CA LEU A 231 -12.50 0.74 -5.68
C LEU A 231 -13.89 1.06 -6.27
N GLU A 232 -14.86 1.37 -5.43
CA GLU A 232 -16.23 1.73 -5.85
C GLU A 232 -16.19 2.90 -6.86
N THR A 233 -15.43 3.95 -6.57
CA THR A 233 -15.26 5.11 -7.45
C THR A 233 -14.63 4.75 -8.79
N GLU A 234 -13.63 3.86 -8.80
CA GLU A 234 -12.98 3.40 -10.04
C GLU A 234 -13.93 2.58 -10.90
N ALA A 235 -14.77 1.76 -10.28
CA ALA A 235 -15.78 0.97 -10.99
C ALA A 235 -16.89 1.87 -11.56
N GLU A 236 -17.34 2.90 -10.83
CA GLU A 236 -18.28 3.91 -11.30
C GLU A 236 -17.71 4.72 -12.49
N GLU A 237 -16.44 5.14 -12.41
CA GLU A 237 -15.75 5.83 -13.51
C GLU A 237 -15.65 4.97 -14.79
N GLN A 238 -15.58 3.64 -14.63
CA GLN A 238 -15.64 2.69 -15.74
C GLN A 238 -17.08 2.42 -16.23
N GLY A 239 -18.11 3.02 -15.60
CA GLY A 239 -19.51 2.86 -15.97
C GLY A 239 -20.11 1.51 -15.59
N LEU A 240 -19.53 0.81 -14.59
CA LEU A 240 -20.05 -0.46 -14.12
C LEU A 240 -21.29 -0.25 -13.24
N ASP A 241 -22.35 -1.02 -13.47
CA ASP A 241 -23.53 -1.04 -12.61
C ASP A 241 -23.33 -2.09 -11.49
N LEU A 242 -23.25 -1.61 -10.24
CA LEU A 242 -22.81 -2.41 -9.09
C LEU A 242 -23.94 -2.77 -8.13
N ASP A 243 -23.89 -4.00 -7.61
CA ASP A 243 -24.43 -4.37 -6.32
C ASP A 243 -23.32 -4.23 -5.28
N VAL A 244 -23.45 -3.28 -4.36
CA VAL A 244 -22.45 -3.01 -3.32
C VAL A 244 -22.86 -3.69 -2.01
N HIS A 245 -22.06 -4.64 -1.56
CA HIS A 245 -22.28 -5.36 -0.31
C HIS A 245 -21.32 -4.83 0.76
N TYR A 246 -21.80 -3.95 1.62
CA TYR A 246 -21.04 -3.41 2.75
C TYR A 246 -21.66 -3.81 4.08
N ARG A 247 -20.84 -4.29 5.01
CA ARG A 247 -21.29 -4.62 6.38
C ARG A 247 -20.15 -4.57 7.39
N LYS A 248 -20.43 -4.00 8.57
CA LYS A 248 -19.59 -4.19 9.77
C LYS A 248 -19.86 -5.56 10.37
N THR A 249 -18.82 -6.32 10.69
CA THR A 249 -18.90 -7.74 11.07
C THR A 249 -18.41 -8.03 12.50
N GLY A 250 -18.27 -6.99 13.35
CA GLY A 250 -17.84 -7.14 14.74
C GLY A 250 -18.71 -8.09 15.59
N GLY A 251 -19.98 -8.32 15.19
CA GLY A 251 -20.87 -9.30 15.80
C GLY A 251 -20.81 -10.71 15.22
N TRP A 252 -19.96 -10.97 14.23
CA TRP A 252 -19.82 -12.31 13.66
C TRP A 252 -18.98 -13.21 14.57
N TYR A 253 -19.19 -14.52 14.49
CA TYR A 253 -18.47 -15.48 15.32
C TYR A 253 -16.94 -15.38 15.17
N SER A 254 -16.45 -15.22 13.95
CA SER A 254 -15.04 -15.04 13.64
C SER A 254 -14.39 -13.86 14.34
N SER A 255 -15.13 -12.74 14.48
CA SER A 255 -14.71 -11.52 15.16
C SER A 255 -14.82 -11.64 16.69
N LEU A 256 -15.95 -12.16 17.16
CA LEU A 256 -16.20 -12.35 18.61
C LEU A 256 -15.20 -13.31 19.25
N ARG A 257 -14.79 -14.36 18.52
CA ARG A 257 -13.82 -15.36 19.00
C ARG A 257 -12.49 -14.76 19.44
N VAL A 258 -12.06 -13.67 18.79
CA VAL A 258 -10.78 -12.99 19.06
C VAL A 258 -10.98 -11.60 19.68
N ALA A 259 -12.21 -11.27 20.08
CA ALA A 259 -12.60 -9.99 20.65
C ALA A 259 -12.20 -8.78 19.78
N GLU A 260 -12.29 -8.92 18.42
CA GLU A 260 -12.02 -7.83 17.51
C GLU A 260 -13.32 -7.25 16.95
N SER A 261 -13.62 -6.01 17.31
CA SER A 261 -14.83 -5.30 16.88
C SER A 261 -14.64 -4.45 15.62
N CYS A 262 -13.39 -4.09 15.31
CA CYS A 262 -13.06 -3.30 14.12
C CYS A 262 -12.95 -4.21 12.90
N THR A 263 -14.10 -4.72 12.44
CA THR A 263 -14.17 -5.63 11.29
C THR A 263 -15.30 -5.23 10.36
N ALA A 264 -15.03 -5.29 9.06
CA ALA A 264 -15.99 -4.96 8.02
C ALA A 264 -15.55 -5.55 6.67
N PHE A 265 -16.45 -5.60 5.73
CA PHE A 265 -16.13 -5.86 4.33
C PHE A 265 -16.91 -4.93 3.41
N LYS A 266 -16.39 -4.73 2.20
CA LYS A 266 -17.11 -4.18 1.05
C LYS A 266 -16.77 -5.02 -0.18
N ILE A 267 -17.79 -5.64 -0.80
CA ILE A 267 -17.67 -6.41 -2.03
C ILE A 267 -18.45 -5.72 -3.13
N LEU A 268 -17.84 -5.53 -4.28
CA LEU A 268 -18.42 -4.92 -5.46
C LEU A 268 -18.75 -6.01 -6.47
N VAL A 269 -20.01 -6.19 -6.78
CA VAL A 269 -20.50 -7.19 -7.75
C VAL A 269 -21.11 -6.46 -8.93
N GLU A 270 -20.63 -6.72 -10.14
CA GLU A 270 -21.20 -6.20 -11.37
C GLU A 270 -22.58 -6.87 -11.62
N LYS A 271 -23.66 -6.07 -11.73
CA LYS A 271 -25.02 -6.59 -11.82
C LYS A 271 -25.26 -7.48 -13.03
N GLY A 272 -24.72 -7.11 -14.19
CA GLY A 272 -24.91 -7.83 -15.44
C GLY A 272 -24.29 -9.22 -15.45
N THR A 273 -23.04 -9.30 -15.05
CA THR A 273 -22.22 -10.53 -15.14
C THR A 273 -22.15 -11.31 -13.83
N LYS A 274 -22.57 -10.70 -12.72
CA LYS A 274 -22.40 -11.21 -11.35
C LYS A 274 -20.94 -11.44 -10.95
N ARG A 275 -19.99 -10.87 -11.69
CA ARG A 275 -18.56 -10.95 -11.35
C ARG A 275 -18.25 -10.05 -10.14
N VAL A 276 -17.41 -10.55 -9.26
CA VAL A 276 -16.78 -9.72 -8.23
C VAL A 276 -15.69 -8.89 -8.91
N VAL A 277 -15.85 -7.56 -8.90
CA VAL A 277 -14.90 -6.61 -9.51
C VAL A 277 -14.04 -5.90 -8.49
N GLY A 278 -14.45 -5.88 -7.22
CA GLY A 278 -13.68 -5.34 -6.11
C GLY A 278 -14.04 -6.05 -4.80
N ALA A 279 -13.04 -6.25 -3.95
CA ALA A 279 -13.23 -6.85 -2.63
C ALA A 279 -12.27 -6.21 -1.62
N HIS A 280 -12.85 -5.69 -0.54
CA HIS A 280 -12.15 -4.96 0.50
C HIS A 280 -12.56 -5.54 1.85
N LEU A 281 -11.56 -5.94 2.64
CA LEU A 281 -11.76 -6.68 3.89
C LEU A 281 -10.99 -6.02 5.01
N LEU A 282 -11.62 -5.79 6.15
CA LEU A 282 -10.99 -5.32 7.37
C LEU A 282 -11.30 -6.31 8.48
N GLY A 283 -10.29 -6.93 9.06
CA GLY A 283 -10.48 -7.88 10.14
C GLY A 283 -9.36 -8.91 10.25
N PRO A 284 -9.35 -9.70 11.32
CA PRO A 284 -8.41 -10.80 11.48
C PRO A 284 -8.53 -11.79 10.32
N GLY A 285 -7.39 -12.15 9.71
CA GLY A 285 -7.33 -13.07 8.58
C GLY A 285 -7.70 -12.44 7.22
N ALA A 286 -7.92 -11.12 7.15
CA ALA A 286 -8.21 -10.42 5.88
C ALA A 286 -7.08 -10.62 4.86
N GLU A 287 -5.83 -10.69 5.31
CA GLU A 287 -4.62 -10.96 4.52
C GLU A 287 -4.64 -12.33 3.83
N GLU A 288 -5.33 -13.31 4.39
CA GLU A 288 -5.49 -14.63 3.79
C GLU A 288 -6.79 -14.73 2.97
N GLN A 289 -7.88 -14.15 3.48
CA GLN A 289 -9.17 -14.14 2.79
C GLN A 289 -9.09 -13.43 1.42
N VAL A 290 -8.33 -12.33 1.33
CA VAL A 290 -8.15 -11.59 0.07
C VAL A 290 -7.49 -12.44 -1.00
N ASN A 291 -6.60 -13.38 -0.63
CA ASN A 291 -5.97 -14.31 -1.57
C ASN A 291 -7.00 -15.30 -2.15
N VAL A 292 -7.96 -15.75 -1.34
CA VAL A 292 -9.06 -16.62 -1.82
C VAL A 292 -9.92 -15.88 -2.84
N LEU A 293 -10.30 -14.62 -2.54
CA LEU A 293 -11.07 -13.79 -3.47
C LEU A 293 -10.28 -13.47 -4.75
N SER A 294 -8.99 -13.12 -4.62
CA SER A 294 -8.11 -12.91 -5.77
C SER A 294 -8.03 -14.13 -6.68
N ALA A 295 -7.87 -15.33 -6.10
CA ALA A 295 -7.83 -16.58 -6.85
C ALA A 295 -9.18 -16.90 -7.53
N ALA A 296 -10.30 -16.66 -6.84
CA ALA A 296 -11.63 -16.83 -7.41
C ALA A 296 -11.88 -15.87 -8.58
N MET A 297 -11.52 -14.58 -8.41
CA MET A 297 -11.61 -13.57 -9.47
C MET A 297 -10.71 -13.94 -10.67
N ALA A 298 -9.48 -14.40 -10.44
CA ALA A 298 -8.56 -14.83 -11.49
C ALA A 298 -9.09 -16.07 -12.25
N ALA A 299 -9.79 -16.96 -11.57
CA ALA A 299 -10.46 -18.12 -12.17
C ALA A 299 -11.78 -17.75 -12.89
N GLY A 300 -12.22 -16.49 -12.84
CA GLY A 300 -13.46 -16.01 -13.43
C GLY A 300 -14.72 -16.45 -12.68
N ALA A 301 -14.61 -16.83 -11.41
CA ALA A 301 -15.75 -17.18 -10.58
C ALA A 301 -16.65 -15.97 -10.32
N ASP A 302 -17.96 -16.16 -10.44
CA ASP A 302 -18.97 -15.17 -10.09
C ASP A 302 -19.34 -15.22 -8.59
N ALA A 303 -20.14 -14.25 -8.13
CA ALA A 303 -20.59 -14.16 -6.75
C ALA A 303 -21.39 -15.40 -6.31
N HIS A 304 -22.19 -16.01 -7.21
CA HIS A 304 -22.97 -17.22 -6.88
C HIS A 304 -22.05 -18.43 -6.69
N GLN A 305 -21.01 -18.55 -7.52
CA GLN A 305 -20.00 -19.60 -7.38
C GLN A 305 -19.23 -19.46 -6.08
N ILE A 306 -18.79 -18.24 -5.72
CA ILE A 306 -18.11 -17.97 -4.43
C ILE A 306 -19.04 -18.31 -3.26
N LYS A 307 -20.30 -17.88 -3.32
CA LYS A 307 -21.31 -18.14 -2.29
C LYS A 307 -21.56 -19.64 -2.09
N SER A 308 -21.45 -20.45 -3.14
CA SER A 308 -21.69 -21.88 -3.11
C SER A 308 -20.47 -22.71 -2.68
N MET A 309 -19.29 -22.09 -2.50
CA MET A 309 -18.10 -22.81 -2.04
C MET A 309 -18.31 -23.34 -0.61
N VAL A 310 -17.80 -24.55 -0.38
CA VAL A 310 -17.77 -25.14 0.96
C VAL A 310 -16.42 -24.87 1.58
N PHE A 311 -16.42 -24.08 2.65
CA PHE A 311 -15.21 -23.71 3.37
C PHE A 311 -15.04 -24.55 4.64
N ALA A 312 -13.81 -24.72 5.08
CA ALA A 312 -13.54 -25.29 6.40
C ALA A 312 -14.13 -24.40 7.50
N TYR A 313 -14.80 -25.00 8.47
CA TYR A 313 -15.41 -24.29 9.59
C TYR A 313 -14.86 -24.81 10.93
N PRO A 314 -14.57 -23.93 11.91
CA PRO A 314 -14.58 -22.46 11.84
C PRO A 314 -13.26 -21.91 11.27
N SER A 315 -13.35 -21.11 10.22
CA SER A 315 -12.22 -20.38 9.65
C SER A 315 -12.67 -18.98 9.21
N TYR A 316 -11.76 -18.03 9.07
CA TYR A 316 -12.12 -16.72 8.54
C TYR A 316 -12.68 -16.81 7.12
N SER A 317 -12.13 -17.70 6.29
CA SER A 317 -12.62 -17.89 4.91
C SER A 317 -14.04 -18.44 4.85
N SER A 318 -14.58 -19.07 5.91
CA SER A 318 -15.97 -19.50 5.94
C SER A 318 -16.98 -18.35 5.91
N ASP A 319 -16.55 -17.14 6.25
CA ASP A 319 -17.37 -15.94 6.22
C ASP A 319 -17.59 -15.42 4.78
N LEU A 320 -16.69 -15.76 3.82
CA LEU A 320 -16.75 -15.27 2.43
C LEU A 320 -18.08 -15.60 1.74
N ALA A 321 -18.67 -16.74 2.04
CA ALA A 321 -19.98 -17.13 1.48
C ALA A 321 -21.14 -16.18 1.89
N TYR A 322 -20.92 -15.40 2.95
CA TYR A 322 -21.93 -14.43 3.47
C TYR A 322 -21.60 -12.98 3.07
N MET A 323 -20.49 -12.76 2.37
CA MET A 323 -20.06 -11.43 1.95
C MET A 323 -20.50 -11.09 0.51
N VAL A 324 -20.81 -12.12 -0.30
CA VAL A 324 -21.20 -12.00 -1.72
C VAL A 324 -22.68 -12.31 -1.95
#